data_edd645049bb9774755153c6725fad170
#
_entry.id   edd645049bb9774755153c6725fad170
#
_cell.length_a   1.000
_cell.length_b   1.000
_cell.length_c   1.000
_cell.angle_alpha   90.00
_cell.angle_beta   90.00
_cell.angle_gamma   90.00
#
_symmetry.space_group_name_H-M   'P 1'
#
loop_
_entity.id
_entity.type
_entity.pdbx_description
1 polymer ?
#
loop_
_entity_poly.entity_id
_entity_poly.type
_entity_poly.pdbx_seq_one_letter_code
_entity_poly.pdbx_strand_id
1 'polypeptide(L)'
;MKIPQKLQRAVLFFWLLTAFLSLYGGVVEITCSPRLVKAVQGEKIMLQFSLRNGSAYTLSQVEKFFISYHAYDGSGKLIAYDNPRFVLPQSVRPGSFATVSIPVYFNLAAGIFSIEWDLVREGEFWGRDKKWRSCWLNLRLRPLVSTAFKNFWLPTFYESGREWLDREQYLLRQILKNNEAWKGKKFFGFSAGTNYPQVWIRDTATLMFYARFFYPAAQLQEMVGFFLGQQSRDGEICDWVDTAGHSDKNTVESDQESSLVLAVYQLALSDPEWLLRPIAGIPLFERLEKALEWVWQKRFDPDYGLIWGGFTADWGDVEKTYPDGRATKLSDRSRRTFSIYTQAMYIQAGQKLIAMAEWLNKKKCVDQWRRRLDIIRRNCRQRLFLPEQGYFLIHRLAGSEDFLALEKGILAVGGNAEAMRAGLLDRAEIGRLIQVLENRRKQFALRSVSFTLLPPYPQGFFPHPLLAPWNYQNGGEWDWIGGRLVAALYQNGFHAQAEEYLKEIVNKNLNDGNIFEWSDKSGGRQGALFYAGAAGVLGEAILRGHLGLEEDFDRYTFAAGSDRFKIDVSKAGDRFTVENSSQLSVDISSLSKKEICLITGPNGKKSCINKKGKTELLKK
;
A
#
# COMPACT_ATOMS: atom_id res chain seq x y z
N MET A 1 21.61 24.17 74.05
CA MET A 1 21.78 22.83 73.46
C MET A 1 22.44 23.02 72.06
N LYS A 2 23.73 22.70 71.91
CA LYS A 2 24.44 22.84 70.63
C LYS A 2 24.13 21.63 69.74
N ILE A 3 23.56 21.88 68.58
CA ILE A 3 23.26 20.83 67.57
C ILE A 3 24.60 20.22 67.11
N PRO A 4 24.80 18.92 67.14
CA PRO A 4 26.04 18.27 66.72
C PRO A 4 26.40 18.60 65.27
N GLN A 5 27.67 18.90 65.02
CA GLN A 5 28.19 19.30 63.67
C GLN A 5 27.85 18.30 62.54
N LYS A 6 27.70 17.03 62.84
CA LYS A 6 27.27 16.00 61.89
C LYS A 6 25.82 16.22 61.44
N LEU A 7 24.93 16.70 62.32
CA LEU A 7 23.54 16.97 61.99
C LEU A 7 23.39 18.25 61.17
N GLN A 8 24.23 19.25 61.47
CA GLN A 8 24.29 20.48 60.66
C GLN A 8 24.76 20.20 59.23
N ARG A 9 25.77 19.33 59.04
CA ARG A 9 26.24 18.92 57.72
C ARG A 9 25.20 18.09 56.97
N ALA A 10 24.46 17.21 57.63
CA ALA A 10 23.39 16.41 57.02
C ALA A 10 22.22 17.31 56.61
N VAL A 11 21.83 18.30 57.43
CA VAL A 11 20.76 19.26 57.12
C VAL A 11 21.19 20.18 55.96
N LEU A 12 22.46 20.63 55.96
CA LEU A 12 23.01 21.46 54.88
C LEU A 12 23.11 20.66 53.56
N PHE A 13 23.49 19.38 53.65
CA PHE A 13 23.52 18.48 52.47
C PHE A 13 22.12 18.21 51.95
N PHE A 14 21.14 18.02 52.84
CA PHE A 14 19.75 17.87 52.46
C PHE A 14 19.16 19.15 51.87
N TRP A 15 19.49 20.31 52.42
CA TRP A 15 19.12 21.62 51.87
C TRP A 15 19.80 21.93 50.54
N LEU A 16 21.05 21.56 50.37
CA LEU A 16 21.75 21.67 49.10
C LEU A 16 21.23 20.70 48.08
N LEU A 17 20.86 19.49 48.50
CA LEU A 17 20.25 18.50 47.61
C LEU A 17 18.82 18.90 47.19
N THR A 18 18.01 19.45 48.11
CA THR A 18 16.66 19.97 47.81
C THR A 18 16.74 21.28 47.02
N ALA A 19 17.69 22.16 47.28
CA ALA A 19 17.93 23.34 46.45
C ALA A 19 18.47 22.99 45.06
N PHE A 20 19.31 21.95 44.97
CA PHE A 20 19.77 21.41 43.67
C PHE A 20 18.63 20.76 42.90
N LEU A 21 17.72 20.04 43.58
CA LEU A 21 16.51 19.46 43.00
C LEU A 21 15.46 20.53 42.63
N SER A 22 15.37 21.63 43.36
CA SER A 22 14.44 22.73 43.06
C SER A 22 14.95 23.67 41.96
N LEU A 23 16.27 23.73 41.70
CA LEU A 23 16.85 24.46 40.57
C LEU A 23 16.67 23.72 39.21
N TYR A 24 16.35 22.43 39.23
CA TYR A 24 16.06 21.62 38.05
C TYR A 24 14.57 21.21 37.97
N GLY A 25 13.70 21.94 38.63
CA GLY A 25 12.28 21.65 38.68
C GLY A 25 11.62 21.67 37.29
N GLY A 26 11.08 20.55 36.88
CA GLY A 26 10.15 20.46 35.77
C GLY A 26 10.72 20.22 34.36
N VAL A 27 12.03 20.13 34.20
CA VAL A 27 12.67 20.03 32.87
C VAL A 27 13.07 18.59 32.55
N VAL A 28 12.67 18.12 31.38
CA VAL A 28 13.24 16.90 30.79
C VAL A 28 14.42 17.30 29.90
N GLU A 29 15.50 16.53 29.99
CA GLU A 29 16.67 16.71 29.15
C GLU A 29 16.89 15.43 28.32
N ILE A 30 17.00 15.60 27.02
CA ILE A 30 17.33 14.53 26.08
C ILE A 30 18.69 14.82 25.45
N THR A 31 19.53 13.79 25.38
CA THR A 31 20.78 13.83 24.63
C THR A 31 20.82 12.64 23.69
N CYS A 32 21.53 12.74 22.57
CA CYS A 32 21.60 11.72 21.56
C CYS A 32 23.01 11.47 21.05
N SER A 33 23.29 10.24 20.63
CA SER A 33 24.57 9.83 20.08
C SER A 33 24.35 8.83 18.93
N PRO A 34 25.11 8.93 17.82
CA PRO A 34 26.12 9.96 17.51
C PRO A 34 25.49 11.30 17.12
N ARG A 35 26.28 12.39 17.20
CA ARG A 35 25.81 13.72 16.75
C ARG A 35 25.92 13.97 15.24
N LEU A 36 26.60 13.11 14.52
CA LEU A 36 26.66 13.10 13.06
C LEU A 36 26.23 11.72 12.57
N VAL A 37 25.19 11.70 11.78
CA VAL A 37 24.65 10.49 11.15
C VAL A 37 24.82 10.58 9.65
N LYS A 38 25.35 9.51 9.06
CA LYS A 38 25.37 9.28 7.62
C LYS A 38 24.52 8.05 7.35
N ALA A 39 23.40 8.23 6.69
CA ALA A 39 22.46 7.15 6.39
C ALA A 39 22.04 7.18 4.93
N VAL A 40 21.44 6.11 4.46
CA VAL A 40 20.72 6.05 3.19
C VAL A 40 19.23 6.29 3.47
N GLN A 41 18.52 6.89 2.53
CA GLN A 41 17.06 7.05 2.65
C GLN A 41 16.39 5.72 2.98
N GLY A 42 15.49 5.72 3.96
CA GLY A 42 14.78 4.51 4.40
C GLY A 42 15.57 3.57 5.31
N GLU A 43 16.87 3.81 5.52
CA GLU A 43 17.70 3.00 6.42
C GLU A 43 17.25 3.17 7.87
N LYS A 44 17.02 2.04 8.56
CA LYS A 44 16.84 2.01 10.01
C LYS A 44 18.20 2.01 10.69
N ILE A 45 18.47 3.02 11.48
CA ILE A 45 19.71 3.16 12.24
C ILE A 45 19.43 3.14 13.73
N MET A 46 20.35 2.59 14.52
CA MET A 46 20.26 2.62 15.98
C MET A 46 20.83 3.92 16.50
N LEU A 47 20.01 4.72 17.18
CA LEU A 47 20.46 5.88 17.95
C LEU A 47 20.34 5.62 19.45
N GLN A 48 21.30 6.11 20.18
CA GLN A 48 21.28 6.07 21.64
C GLN A 48 20.79 7.41 22.17
N PHE A 49 19.76 7.36 23.00
CA PHE A 49 19.22 8.52 23.71
C PHE A 49 19.42 8.37 25.20
N SER A 50 19.90 9.43 25.83
CA SER A 50 19.93 9.51 27.28
C SER A 50 18.91 10.55 27.73
N LEU A 51 18.03 10.14 28.62
CA LEU A 51 16.87 10.89 29.09
C LEU A 51 17.02 11.14 30.59
N ARG A 52 17.01 12.40 31.01
CA ARG A 52 16.91 12.82 32.41
C ARG A 52 15.52 13.41 32.62
N ASN A 53 14.72 12.76 33.43
CA ASN A 53 13.34 13.18 33.64
C ASN A 53 13.22 14.02 34.94
N GLY A 54 13.28 15.33 34.82
CA GLY A 54 12.99 16.26 35.91
C GLY A 54 11.51 16.64 36.03
N SER A 55 10.64 16.15 35.15
CA SER A 55 9.21 16.46 35.15
C SER A 55 8.43 15.63 36.15
N ALA A 56 7.16 15.97 36.36
CA ALA A 56 6.22 15.20 37.17
C ALA A 56 5.63 13.98 36.44
N TYR A 57 5.90 13.82 35.14
CA TYR A 57 5.33 12.75 34.32
C TYR A 57 6.21 11.51 34.31
N THR A 58 5.60 10.32 34.22
CA THR A 58 6.34 9.12 33.83
C THR A 58 6.42 9.07 32.31
N LEU A 59 7.63 9.17 31.73
CA LEU A 59 7.81 9.11 30.28
C LEU A 59 7.66 7.66 29.83
N SER A 60 6.54 7.33 29.22
CA SER A 60 6.21 5.99 28.75
C SER A 60 5.16 6.04 27.65
N GLN A 61 5.06 4.96 26.87
CA GLN A 61 4.00 4.81 25.87
C GLN A 61 2.60 4.85 26.47
N VAL A 62 2.41 4.30 27.68
CA VAL A 62 1.13 4.32 28.40
C VAL A 62 0.68 5.74 28.70
N GLU A 63 1.62 6.61 29.08
CA GLU A 63 1.38 8.03 29.30
C GLU A 63 1.47 8.87 28.00
N LYS A 64 1.46 8.19 26.85
CA LYS A 64 1.51 8.77 25.48
C LYS A 64 2.77 9.57 25.18
N PHE A 65 3.89 9.25 25.82
CA PHE A 65 5.18 9.87 25.50
C PHE A 65 5.96 9.08 24.45
N PHE A 66 6.45 9.81 23.44
CA PHE A 66 7.27 9.28 22.36
C PHE A 66 8.48 10.20 22.13
N ILE A 67 9.57 9.63 21.59
CA ILE A 67 10.62 10.40 20.97
C ILE A 67 10.20 10.68 19.52
N SER A 68 10.41 11.91 19.07
CA SER A 68 10.24 12.29 17.67
C SER A 68 11.24 13.39 17.33
N TYR A 69 11.17 13.95 16.11
CA TYR A 69 12.12 14.97 15.71
C TYR A 69 11.47 16.07 14.87
N HIS A 70 12.17 17.22 14.83
CA HIS A 70 11.95 18.30 13.88
C HIS A 70 13.14 18.37 12.94
N ALA A 71 12.91 18.61 11.66
CA ALA A 71 13.98 18.66 10.66
C ALA A 71 14.13 20.07 10.09
N TYR A 72 15.38 20.49 9.97
CA TYR A 72 15.78 21.79 9.42
C TYR A 72 16.73 21.57 8.25
N ASP A 73 16.60 22.36 7.19
CA ASP A 73 17.52 22.33 6.05
C ASP A 73 18.88 22.98 6.39
N GLY A 74 19.79 22.98 5.41
CA GLY A 74 21.13 23.55 5.56
C GLY A 74 21.15 25.08 5.83
N SER A 75 20.03 25.79 5.62
CA SER A 75 19.86 27.21 5.93
C SER A 75 19.29 27.43 7.35
N GLY A 76 18.92 26.36 8.06
CA GLY A 76 18.27 26.43 9.36
C GLY A 76 16.75 26.65 9.28
N LYS A 77 16.15 26.54 8.10
CA LYS A 77 14.70 26.63 7.93
C LYS A 77 14.06 25.29 8.33
N LEU A 78 13.02 25.36 9.16
CA LEU A 78 12.21 24.21 9.53
C LEU A 78 11.46 23.69 8.29
N ILE A 79 11.70 22.41 7.92
CA ILE A 79 11.13 21.75 6.75
C ILE A 79 10.17 20.63 7.11
N ALA A 80 10.29 20.04 8.30
CA ALA A 80 9.36 19.05 8.82
C ALA A 80 9.22 19.22 10.34
N TYR A 81 8.02 19.60 10.79
CA TYR A 81 7.74 19.81 12.20
C TYR A 81 7.31 18.52 12.88
N ASP A 82 6.37 17.80 12.30
CA ASP A 82 5.80 16.57 12.84
C ASP A 82 6.35 15.35 12.08
N ASN A 83 6.88 14.39 12.83
CA ASN A 83 7.62 13.26 12.28
C ASN A 83 7.26 11.96 13.04
N PRO A 84 7.71 10.77 12.56
CA PRO A 84 7.38 9.50 13.18
C PRO A 84 7.62 9.44 14.69
N ARG A 85 6.76 8.70 15.38
CA ARG A 85 6.82 8.43 16.82
C ARG A 85 7.66 7.20 17.10
N PHE A 86 8.69 7.34 17.93
CA PHE A 86 9.54 6.25 18.36
C PHE A 86 9.23 5.91 19.82
N VAL A 87 8.88 4.66 20.06
CA VAL A 87 8.48 4.18 21.39
C VAL A 87 9.69 4.12 22.31
N LEU A 88 9.53 4.60 23.53
CA LEU A 88 10.50 4.40 24.60
C LEU A 88 10.47 2.93 25.04
N PRO A 89 11.58 2.18 24.93
CA PRO A 89 11.61 0.75 25.26
C PRO A 89 11.45 0.48 26.76
N GLN A 90 11.60 1.51 27.60
CA GLN A 90 11.37 1.46 29.04
C GLN A 90 10.82 2.78 29.56
N SER A 91 10.05 2.71 30.64
CA SER A 91 9.52 3.91 31.31
C SER A 91 10.61 4.64 32.08
N VAL A 92 10.59 5.99 32.04
CA VAL A 92 11.51 6.86 32.80
C VAL A 92 10.68 7.63 33.82
N ARG A 93 10.78 7.25 35.08
CA ARG A 93 10.02 7.87 36.20
C ARG A 93 10.53 9.29 36.49
N PRO A 94 9.72 10.14 37.16
CA PRO A 94 10.18 11.43 37.70
C PRO A 94 11.47 11.27 38.51
N GLY A 95 12.42 12.19 38.31
CA GLY A 95 13.71 12.17 38.96
C GLY A 95 14.70 11.13 38.45
N SER A 96 14.32 10.27 37.50
CA SER A 96 15.15 9.18 37.00
C SER A 96 15.93 9.55 35.74
N PHE A 97 16.96 8.75 35.48
CA PHE A 97 17.77 8.80 34.27
C PHE A 97 17.70 7.43 33.56
N ALA A 98 17.61 7.44 32.23
CA ALA A 98 17.67 6.23 31.43
C ALA A 98 18.45 6.47 30.14
N THR A 99 19.20 5.46 29.70
CA THR A 99 19.79 5.40 28.38
C THR A 99 19.11 4.30 27.59
N VAL A 100 18.60 4.64 26.41
CA VAL A 100 17.83 3.73 25.54
C VAL A 100 18.40 3.75 24.13
N SER A 101 18.41 2.60 23.48
CA SER A 101 18.77 2.48 22.06
C SER A 101 17.50 2.26 21.26
N ILE A 102 17.24 3.11 20.28
CA ILE A 102 16.00 3.10 19.50
C ILE A 102 16.34 3.01 18.02
N PRO A 103 15.72 2.07 17.27
CA PRO A 103 15.81 2.05 15.83
C PRO A 103 14.99 3.22 15.28
N VAL A 104 15.67 4.15 14.59
CA VAL A 104 15.03 5.33 13.99
C VAL A 104 15.24 5.32 12.48
N TYR A 105 14.39 6.02 11.77
CA TYR A 105 14.52 6.30 10.34
C TYR A 105 14.08 7.75 10.08
N PHE A 106 14.57 8.30 8.97
CA PHE A 106 14.30 9.69 8.61
C PHE A 106 13.37 9.77 7.42
N ASN A 107 12.27 10.50 7.62
CA ASN A 107 11.28 10.79 6.61
C ASN A 107 11.63 12.06 5.83
N LEU A 108 12.77 12.04 5.14
CA LEU A 108 13.30 13.22 4.46
C LEU A 108 13.84 12.84 3.09
N ALA A 109 13.80 13.78 2.15
CA ALA A 109 14.52 13.66 0.88
C ALA A 109 16.04 13.54 1.13
N ALA A 110 16.81 13.09 0.12
CA ALA A 110 18.26 13.09 0.23
C ALA A 110 18.79 14.52 0.44
N GLY A 111 19.73 14.69 1.35
CA GLY A 111 20.23 16.03 1.68
C GLY A 111 21.05 16.08 2.97
N ILE A 112 21.31 17.32 3.40
CA ILE A 112 21.97 17.61 4.67
C ILE A 112 20.98 18.36 5.55
N PHE A 113 20.81 17.87 6.77
CA PHE A 113 19.80 18.38 7.70
C PHE A 113 20.39 18.54 9.10
N SER A 114 19.80 19.47 9.85
CA SER A 114 19.91 19.51 11.30
C SER A 114 18.64 18.93 11.90
N ILE A 115 18.78 17.94 12.76
CA ILE A 115 17.66 17.21 13.37
C ILE A 115 17.62 17.55 14.85
N GLU A 116 16.50 18.12 15.28
CA GLU A 116 16.20 18.38 16.68
C GLU A 116 15.32 17.24 17.22
N TRP A 117 15.88 16.39 18.08
CA TRP A 117 15.14 15.33 18.76
C TRP A 117 14.45 15.88 19.99
N ASP A 118 13.16 15.61 20.08
CA ASP A 118 12.30 16.08 21.15
C ASP A 118 11.38 14.97 21.67
N LEU A 119 10.79 15.19 22.83
CA LEU A 119 9.70 14.35 23.34
C LEU A 119 8.36 14.98 22.98
N VAL A 120 7.42 14.13 22.61
CA VAL A 120 6.03 14.54 22.37
C VAL A 120 5.11 13.75 23.30
N ARG A 121 4.20 14.43 23.95
CA ARG A 121 3.01 13.82 24.55
C ARG A 121 1.88 13.92 23.56
N GLU A 122 1.51 12.77 22.99
CA GLU A 122 0.60 12.71 21.85
C GLU A 122 -0.76 13.34 22.15
N GLY A 123 -1.16 14.28 21.27
CA GLY A 123 -2.39 15.04 21.41
C GLY A 123 -2.35 16.19 22.42
N GLU A 124 -1.23 16.46 23.08
CA GLU A 124 -1.13 17.49 24.13
C GLU A 124 -0.05 18.54 23.86
N PHE A 125 1.23 18.15 23.79
CA PHE A 125 2.33 19.12 23.64
C PHE A 125 3.63 18.46 23.17
N TRP A 126 4.56 19.30 22.67
CA TRP A 126 5.95 18.96 22.46
C TRP A 126 6.81 19.44 23.62
N GLY A 127 7.91 18.74 23.92
CA GLY A 127 8.84 19.10 24.99
C GLY A 127 9.40 20.50 24.84
N ARG A 128 9.71 20.93 23.63
CA ARG A 128 10.14 22.29 23.32
C ARG A 128 9.15 23.37 23.78
N ASP A 129 7.82 23.10 23.69
CA ASP A 129 6.79 24.02 24.14
C ASP A 129 6.78 24.17 25.66
N LYS A 130 7.27 23.16 26.37
CA LYS A 130 7.50 23.14 27.82
C LYS A 130 8.90 23.58 28.20
N LYS A 131 9.72 24.08 27.25
CA LYS A 131 11.13 24.46 27.44
C LYS A 131 11.99 23.29 27.93
N TRP A 132 11.64 22.05 27.61
CA TRP A 132 12.46 20.89 27.81
C TRP A 132 13.67 20.95 26.88
N ARG A 133 14.76 20.29 27.26
CA ARG A 133 16.02 20.35 26.49
C ARG A 133 16.01 19.23 25.43
N SER A 134 15.90 19.64 24.19
CA SER A 134 16.05 18.79 23.00
C SER A 134 17.53 18.50 22.71
N CYS A 135 17.81 17.46 21.92
CA CYS A 135 19.14 17.22 21.38
C CYS A 135 19.21 17.40 19.88
N TRP A 136 20.37 17.83 19.40
CA TRP A 136 20.61 18.09 17.99
C TRP A 136 21.63 17.12 17.42
N LEU A 137 21.38 16.63 16.20
CA LEU A 137 22.37 15.93 15.40
C LEU A 137 22.37 16.46 13.97
N ASN A 138 23.49 16.29 13.29
CA ASN A 138 23.62 16.55 11.86
C ASN A 138 23.36 15.24 11.10
N LEU A 139 22.48 15.29 10.12
CA LEU A 139 22.13 14.18 9.27
C LEU A 139 22.62 14.44 7.85
N ARG A 140 23.39 13.51 7.29
CA ARG A 140 23.66 13.44 5.85
C ARG A 140 22.93 12.22 5.30
N LEU A 141 21.82 12.46 4.64
CA LEU A 141 21.00 11.43 4.02
C LEU A 141 21.36 11.31 2.54
N ARG A 142 21.88 10.16 2.15
CA ARG A 142 22.17 9.85 0.75
C ARG A 142 20.92 9.28 0.08
N PRO A 143 20.72 9.52 -1.23
CA PRO A 143 19.67 8.83 -1.95
C PRO A 143 19.88 7.31 -1.86
N LEU A 144 18.78 6.58 -1.89
CA LEU A 144 18.83 5.13 -2.07
C LEU A 144 19.39 4.87 -3.47
N VAL A 145 20.67 4.52 -3.56
CA VAL A 145 21.31 4.20 -4.84
C VAL A 145 21.13 2.71 -5.08
N SER A 146 20.56 2.36 -6.23
CA SER A 146 20.57 0.99 -6.73
C SER A 146 22.03 0.54 -6.90
N THR A 147 22.50 -0.30 -6.00
CA THR A 147 23.61 -1.18 -6.33
C THR A 147 23.00 -2.36 -7.09
N ALA A 148 23.58 -2.67 -8.24
CA ALA A 148 23.12 -3.70 -9.16
C ALA A 148 22.39 -4.86 -8.47
N PHE A 149 21.24 -5.22 -8.98
CA PHE A 149 20.31 -6.25 -8.51
C PHE A 149 20.89 -7.69 -8.54
N LYS A 150 22.15 -7.88 -8.16
CA LYS A 150 22.87 -9.15 -8.24
C LYS A 150 22.27 -10.29 -7.42
N ASN A 151 21.31 -10.03 -6.55
CA ASN A 151 20.68 -11.01 -5.67
C ASN A 151 19.17 -11.14 -5.86
N PHE A 152 18.65 -10.69 -6.98
CA PHE A 152 17.27 -10.92 -7.33
C PHE A 152 17.14 -12.31 -7.91
N TRP A 153 16.15 -13.05 -7.44
CA TRP A 153 15.75 -14.28 -8.10
C TRP A 153 14.74 -14.04 -9.23
N LEU A 154 14.29 -12.79 -9.45
CA LEU A 154 13.69 -12.44 -10.73
C LEU A 154 14.75 -12.57 -11.81
N PRO A 155 14.35 -13.13 -12.95
CA PRO A 155 15.26 -13.37 -14.06
C PRO A 155 16.09 -12.13 -14.42
N THR A 156 17.31 -12.33 -14.87
CA THR A 156 18.26 -11.27 -15.24
C THR A 156 17.74 -10.33 -16.35
N PHE A 157 16.70 -10.72 -17.11
CA PHE A 157 16.05 -9.81 -18.05
C PHE A 157 15.36 -8.61 -17.37
N TYR A 158 15.38 -8.59 -16.05
CA TYR A 158 14.86 -7.53 -15.21
C TYR A 158 15.80 -6.34 -15.03
N GLU A 159 17.02 -6.41 -15.47
CA GLU A 159 17.78 -5.22 -15.77
C GLU A 159 17.16 -4.61 -17.03
N SER A 160 16.22 -3.68 -16.85
CA SER A 160 15.49 -3.04 -17.94
C SER A 160 16.42 -2.25 -18.86
N GLY A 161 17.68 -2.04 -18.46
CA GLY A 161 18.62 -1.13 -19.07
C GLY A 161 18.22 0.35 -18.90
N ARG A 162 17.21 0.61 -18.08
CA ARG A 162 16.71 1.94 -17.74
C ARG A 162 16.92 2.20 -16.27
N GLU A 163 17.94 2.96 -15.93
CA GLU A 163 18.35 3.21 -14.54
C GLU A 163 17.19 3.64 -13.63
N TRP A 164 16.31 4.53 -14.12
CA TRP A 164 15.17 5.01 -13.34
C TRP A 164 14.20 3.88 -12.93
N LEU A 165 13.97 2.92 -13.83
CA LEU A 165 13.06 1.79 -13.56
C LEU A 165 13.70 0.77 -12.62
N ASP A 166 14.99 0.50 -12.79
CA ASP A 166 15.74 -0.43 -11.95
C ASP A 166 15.87 0.11 -10.52
N ARG A 167 16.08 1.42 -10.38
CA ARG A 167 16.09 2.11 -9.08
C ARG A 167 14.73 2.08 -8.39
N GLU A 168 13.64 2.30 -9.14
CA GLU A 168 12.29 2.20 -8.59
C GLU A 168 12.01 0.80 -8.06
N GLN A 169 12.30 -0.24 -8.81
CA GLN A 169 12.09 -1.61 -8.36
C GLN A 169 12.88 -1.92 -7.07
N TYR A 170 14.08 -1.39 -6.93
CA TYR A 170 14.82 -1.50 -5.67
C TYR A 170 14.08 -0.81 -4.52
N LEU A 171 13.57 0.41 -4.74
CA LEU A 171 12.78 1.15 -3.75
C LEU A 171 11.52 0.38 -3.34
N LEU A 172 10.74 -0.14 -4.32
CA LEU A 172 9.53 -0.91 -4.06
C LEU A 172 9.79 -2.12 -3.16
N ARG A 173 10.90 -2.82 -3.39
CA ARG A 173 11.30 -3.97 -2.56
C ARG A 173 11.71 -3.57 -1.16
N GLN A 174 12.46 -2.46 -1.01
CA GLN A 174 12.80 -1.94 0.31
C GLN A 174 11.53 -1.56 1.08
N ILE A 175 10.52 -1.02 0.40
CA ILE A 175 9.23 -0.72 1.00
C ILE A 175 8.56 -1.99 1.51
N LEU A 176 8.46 -3.05 0.70
CA LEU A 176 7.91 -4.32 1.17
C LEU A 176 8.68 -4.86 2.37
N LYS A 177 10.01 -4.85 2.30
CA LYS A 177 10.88 -5.33 3.40
C LYS A 177 10.68 -4.55 4.68
N ASN A 178 10.54 -3.24 4.60
CA ASN A 178 10.32 -2.37 5.77
C ASN A 178 8.94 -2.58 6.42
N ASN A 179 7.96 -3.06 5.67
CA ASN A 179 6.61 -3.30 6.14
C ASN A 179 6.35 -4.74 6.60
N GLU A 180 7.34 -5.62 6.59
CA GLU A 180 7.19 -6.96 7.12
C GLU A 180 6.69 -6.93 8.57
N ALA A 181 5.54 -7.54 8.82
CA ALA A 181 4.99 -7.75 10.14
C ALA A 181 5.27 -9.19 10.60
N TRP A 182 5.70 -9.35 11.84
CA TRP A 182 6.08 -10.63 12.41
C TRP A 182 5.38 -10.87 13.75
N LYS A 183 4.84 -12.07 13.97
CA LYS A 183 4.36 -12.55 15.26
C LYS A 183 5.37 -13.56 15.82
N GLY A 184 6.28 -13.09 16.67
CA GLY A 184 7.45 -13.89 17.05
C GLY A 184 8.37 -14.15 15.84
N LYS A 185 8.58 -15.43 15.50
CA LYS A 185 9.36 -15.85 14.33
C LYS A 185 8.50 -16.12 13.07
N LYS A 186 7.18 -15.99 13.20
CA LYS A 186 6.23 -16.28 12.13
C LYS A 186 5.95 -15.02 11.33
N PHE A 187 6.09 -15.11 10.01
CA PHE A 187 5.69 -14.03 9.12
C PHE A 187 4.17 -13.84 9.22
N PHE A 188 3.74 -12.61 9.48
CA PHE A 188 2.33 -12.29 9.63
C PHE A 188 1.76 -11.60 8.39
N GLY A 189 2.57 -10.81 7.69
CA GLY A 189 2.16 -10.09 6.50
C GLY A 189 2.93 -8.80 6.29
N PHE A 190 2.30 -7.86 5.62
CA PHE A 190 2.84 -6.52 5.40
C PHE A 190 1.89 -5.49 5.99
N SER A 191 2.39 -4.61 6.84
CA SER A 191 1.64 -3.41 7.22
C SER A 191 1.46 -2.48 6.03
N ALA A 192 0.43 -1.63 6.05
CA ALA A 192 0.18 -0.67 4.96
C ALA A 192 1.30 0.36 4.81
N GLY A 193 1.98 0.68 5.90
CA GLY A 193 3.09 1.62 5.95
C GLY A 193 3.59 1.79 7.38
N THR A 194 4.52 2.70 7.61
CA THR A 194 4.99 3.01 8.95
C THR A 194 3.83 3.49 9.83
N ASN A 195 3.84 3.06 11.09
CA ASN A 195 2.82 3.35 12.11
C ASN A 195 1.48 2.63 11.94
N TYR A 196 1.30 1.82 10.92
CA TYR A 196 0.16 0.91 10.83
C TYR A 196 0.51 -0.42 11.52
N PRO A 197 -0.14 -0.78 12.64
CA PRO A 197 0.05 -2.10 13.26
C PRO A 197 -0.75 -3.19 12.54
N GLN A 198 -1.68 -2.81 11.67
CA GLN A 198 -2.60 -3.71 10.98
C GLN A 198 -2.04 -4.16 9.62
N VAL A 199 -2.45 -5.36 9.24
CA VAL A 199 -2.39 -5.88 7.86
C VAL A 199 -3.79 -5.77 7.28
N TRP A 200 -3.94 -4.99 6.20
CA TRP A 200 -5.23 -4.69 5.56
C TRP A 200 -5.47 -5.59 4.36
N ILE A 201 -6.70 -6.08 4.18
CA ILE A 201 -7.00 -7.01 3.08
C ILE A 201 -6.90 -6.34 1.70
N ARG A 202 -7.26 -5.07 1.58
CA ARG A 202 -7.13 -4.30 0.33
C ARG A 202 -5.66 -4.10 -0.06
N ASP A 203 -4.81 -3.74 0.91
CA ASP A 203 -3.37 -3.63 0.72
C ASP A 203 -2.78 -4.99 0.36
N THR A 204 -3.17 -6.05 1.08
CA THR A 204 -2.78 -7.43 0.79
C THR A 204 -3.09 -7.82 -0.66
N ALA A 205 -4.29 -7.53 -1.14
CA ALA A 205 -4.68 -7.81 -2.53
C ALA A 205 -3.84 -7.02 -3.53
N THR A 206 -3.58 -5.75 -3.23
CA THR A 206 -2.83 -4.84 -4.09
C THR A 206 -1.35 -5.24 -4.22
N LEU A 207 -0.72 -5.62 -3.11
CA LEU A 207 0.71 -5.96 -3.11
C LEU A 207 0.99 -7.42 -3.51
N MET A 208 -0.02 -8.31 -3.44
CA MET A 208 0.18 -9.75 -3.58
C MET A 208 0.81 -10.14 -4.92
N PHE A 209 0.38 -9.52 -6.02
CA PHE A 209 0.96 -9.80 -7.33
C PHE A 209 2.48 -9.57 -7.33
N TYR A 210 2.94 -8.45 -6.77
CA TYR A 210 4.35 -8.10 -6.75
C TYR A 210 5.13 -8.90 -5.70
N ALA A 211 4.58 -9.02 -4.48
CA ALA A 211 5.23 -9.70 -3.37
C ALA A 211 5.54 -11.19 -3.65
N ARG A 212 4.68 -11.89 -4.40
CA ARG A 212 4.86 -13.34 -4.68
C ARG A 212 6.14 -13.68 -5.45
N PHE A 213 6.78 -12.69 -6.08
CA PHE A 213 8.07 -12.89 -6.76
C PHE A 213 9.27 -12.83 -5.80
N PHE A 214 9.08 -12.39 -4.56
CA PHE A 214 10.16 -12.16 -3.59
C PHE A 214 9.99 -12.95 -2.30
N TYR A 215 8.78 -13.43 -2.03
CA TYR A 215 8.46 -14.13 -0.79
C TYR A 215 8.01 -15.56 -1.09
N PRO A 216 8.37 -16.54 -0.20
CA PRO A 216 7.90 -17.92 -0.34
C PRO A 216 6.37 -17.98 -0.37
N ALA A 217 5.81 -18.75 -1.30
CA ALA A 217 4.35 -18.90 -1.44
C ALA A 217 3.69 -19.31 -0.13
N ALA A 218 4.30 -20.21 0.65
CA ALA A 218 3.77 -20.64 1.94
C ALA A 218 3.61 -19.50 2.94
N GLN A 219 4.52 -18.51 2.97
CA GLN A 219 4.40 -17.35 3.84
C GLN A 219 3.24 -16.44 3.42
N LEU A 220 3.07 -16.22 2.12
CA LEU A 220 1.99 -15.41 1.60
C LEU A 220 0.62 -16.10 1.74
N GLN A 221 0.57 -17.43 1.58
CA GLN A 221 -0.62 -18.22 1.85
C GLN A 221 -1.02 -18.15 3.33
N GLU A 222 -0.03 -18.14 4.23
CA GLU A 222 -0.28 -17.99 5.66
C GLU A 222 -0.83 -16.60 6.01
N MET A 223 -0.28 -15.53 5.41
CA MET A 223 -0.80 -14.16 5.54
C MET A 223 -2.29 -14.08 5.16
N VAL A 224 -2.67 -14.64 4.02
CA VAL A 224 -4.08 -14.72 3.60
C VAL A 224 -4.90 -15.60 4.56
N GLY A 225 -4.28 -16.66 5.09
CA GLY A 225 -4.87 -17.56 6.06
C GLY A 225 -5.39 -16.87 7.33
N PHE A 226 -4.77 -15.77 7.77
CA PHE A 226 -5.26 -15.00 8.92
C PHE A 226 -6.61 -14.35 8.65
N PHE A 227 -6.85 -13.80 7.46
CA PHE A 227 -8.16 -13.28 7.06
C PHE A 227 -9.21 -14.39 6.95
N LEU A 228 -8.83 -15.50 6.33
CA LEU A 228 -9.70 -16.67 6.22
C LEU A 228 -10.06 -17.28 7.58
N GLY A 229 -9.17 -17.18 8.57
CA GLY A 229 -9.43 -17.58 9.95
C GLY A 229 -10.49 -16.71 10.64
N GLN A 230 -10.67 -15.47 10.19
CA GLN A 230 -11.68 -14.53 10.71
C GLN A 230 -12.97 -14.50 9.87
N GLN A 231 -13.03 -15.27 8.76
CA GLN A 231 -14.22 -15.31 7.93
C GLN A 231 -15.44 -15.79 8.73
N SER A 232 -16.53 -15.02 8.68
CA SER A 232 -17.80 -15.39 9.30
C SER A 232 -18.43 -16.64 8.65
N ARG A 233 -19.44 -17.23 9.32
CA ARG A 233 -20.14 -18.41 8.79
C ARG A 233 -20.86 -18.15 7.48
N ASP A 234 -21.35 -16.95 7.23
CA ASP A 234 -22.05 -16.53 6.01
C ASP A 234 -21.11 -15.95 4.94
N GLY A 235 -19.82 -15.79 5.24
CA GLY A 235 -18.79 -15.46 4.23
C GLY A 235 -18.12 -14.10 4.37
N GLU A 236 -18.57 -13.25 5.31
CA GLU A 236 -18.01 -11.91 5.53
C GLU A 236 -16.52 -11.95 5.88
N ILE A 237 -15.75 -11.02 5.35
CA ILE A 237 -14.31 -10.87 5.57
C ILE A 237 -14.03 -9.57 6.34
N CYS A 238 -13.14 -9.64 7.33
CA CYS A 238 -12.67 -8.45 8.04
C CYS A 238 -11.81 -7.55 7.13
N ASP A 239 -11.75 -6.27 7.47
CA ASP A 239 -10.96 -5.29 6.74
C ASP A 239 -9.46 -5.41 7.05
N TRP A 240 -9.15 -5.66 8.32
CA TRP A 240 -7.77 -5.82 8.78
C TRP A 240 -7.64 -6.84 9.91
N VAL A 241 -6.42 -7.31 10.10
CA VAL A 241 -5.97 -8.14 11.21
C VAL A 241 -4.67 -7.58 11.78
N ASP A 242 -4.39 -7.81 13.07
CA ASP A 242 -3.12 -7.42 13.70
C ASP A 242 -2.39 -8.60 14.36
N THR A 243 -1.15 -8.39 14.75
CA THR A 243 -0.32 -9.41 15.39
C THR A 243 -0.79 -9.80 16.79
N ALA A 244 -1.63 -8.98 17.44
CA ALA A 244 -2.27 -9.29 18.71
C ALA A 244 -3.49 -10.21 18.54
N GLY A 245 -4.01 -10.34 17.32
CA GLY A 245 -5.18 -11.17 16.98
C GLY A 245 -6.49 -10.38 16.93
N HIS A 246 -6.42 -9.04 16.94
CA HIS A 246 -7.60 -8.23 16.72
C HIS A 246 -7.90 -8.16 15.22
N SER A 247 -9.17 -7.97 14.92
CA SER A 247 -9.69 -7.73 13.58
C SER A 247 -10.89 -6.81 13.63
N ASP A 248 -11.15 -6.07 12.56
CA ASP A 248 -12.37 -5.27 12.42
C ASP A 248 -12.86 -5.28 10.97
N LYS A 249 -14.14 -4.96 10.79
CA LYS A 249 -14.79 -4.80 9.49
C LYS A 249 -15.16 -3.34 9.29
N ASN A 250 -14.60 -2.69 8.28
CA ASN A 250 -15.17 -1.46 7.74
C ASN A 250 -16.48 -1.81 7.05
N THR A 251 -17.60 -1.24 7.49
CA THR A 251 -18.92 -1.54 6.93
C THR A 251 -19.35 -0.54 5.85
N VAL A 252 -18.62 0.55 5.68
CA VAL A 252 -18.87 1.56 4.64
C VAL A 252 -18.55 1.00 3.27
N GLU A 253 -17.46 0.29 3.15
CA GLU A 253 -16.95 -0.32 1.93
C GLU A 253 -17.56 -1.70 1.67
N SER A 254 -17.42 -2.19 0.45
CA SER A 254 -17.91 -3.51 0.01
C SER A 254 -16.90 -4.22 -0.89
N ASP A 255 -15.61 -4.03 -0.66
CA ASP A 255 -14.53 -4.57 -1.49
C ASP A 255 -13.61 -5.56 -0.77
N GLN A 256 -13.78 -5.79 0.54
CA GLN A 256 -12.93 -6.70 1.32
C GLN A 256 -13.00 -8.14 0.81
N GLU A 257 -14.21 -8.64 0.53
CA GLU A 257 -14.44 -9.96 -0.03
C GLU A 257 -13.84 -10.09 -1.44
N SER A 258 -13.99 -9.04 -2.25
CA SER A 258 -13.36 -8.95 -3.57
C SER A 258 -11.85 -8.96 -3.47
N SER A 259 -11.28 -8.20 -2.53
CA SER A 259 -9.84 -8.13 -2.26
C SER A 259 -9.28 -9.49 -1.84
N LEU A 260 -9.98 -10.25 -0.99
CA LEU A 260 -9.58 -11.61 -0.64
C LEU A 260 -9.45 -12.51 -1.88
N VAL A 261 -10.46 -12.50 -2.75
CA VAL A 261 -10.48 -13.33 -3.97
C VAL A 261 -9.32 -12.95 -4.90
N LEU A 262 -9.06 -11.65 -5.07
CA LEU A 262 -7.97 -11.15 -5.89
C LEU A 262 -6.60 -11.56 -5.33
N ALA A 263 -6.40 -11.49 -4.00
CA ALA A 263 -5.17 -11.92 -3.35
C ALA A 263 -4.92 -13.42 -3.52
N VAL A 264 -5.95 -14.25 -3.27
CA VAL A 264 -5.85 -15.71 -3.41
C VAL A 264 -5.57 -16.12 -4.85
N TYR A 265 -6.23 -15.49 -5.82
CA TYR A 265 -5.99 -15.78 -7.24
C TYR A 265 -4.51 -15.65 -7.61
N GLN A 266 -3.83 -14.60 -7.15
CA GLN A 266 -2.41 -14.39 -7.44
C GLN A 266 -1.53 -15.54 -6.91
N LEU A 267 -1.85 -16.09 -5.75
CA LEU A 267 -1.11 -17.22 -5.17
C LEU A 267 -1.49 -18.55 -5.80
N ALA A 268 -2.76 -18.72 -6.16
CA ALA A 268 -3.25 -19.93 -6.82
C ALA A 268 -2.65 -20.14 -8.22
N LEU A 269 -2.22 -19.07 -8.90
CA LEU A 269 -1.48 -19.20 -10.16
C LEU A 269 -0.19 -20.01 -10.03
N SER A 270 0.48 -19.92 -8.86
CA SER A 270 1.71 -20.66 -8.57
C SER A 270 1.47 -22.01 -7.90
N ASP A 271 0.34 -22.18 -7.22
CA ASP A 271 -0.07 -23.39 -6.49
C ASP A 271 -1.58 -23.61 -6.62
N PRO A 272 -2.08 -24.02 -7.79
CA PRO A 272 -3.52 -24.18 -8.02
C PRO A 272 -4.19 -25.19 -7.10
N GLU A 273 -3.48 -26.23 -6.68
CA GLU A 273 -3.99 -27.25 -5.77
C GLU A 273 -4.32 -26.69 -4.38
N TRP A 274 -3.76 -25.54 -4.04
CA TRP A 274 -4.12 -24.82 -2.79
C TRP A 274 -5.61 -24.52 -2.71
N LEU A 275 -6.28 -24.29 -3.84
CA LEU A 275 -7.73 -24.08 -3.93
C LEU A 275 -8.55 -25.24 -3.36
N LEU A 276 -8.02 -26.47 -3.40
CA LEU A 276 -8.67 -27.68 -2.90
C LEU A 276 -8.37 -27.94 -1.41
N ARG A 277 -7.33 -27.34 -0.85
CA ARG A 277 -6.94 -27.58 0.53
C ARG A 277 -7.95 -26.97 1.51
N PRO A 278 -8.38 -27.72 2.53
CA PRO A 278 -9.31 -27.22 3.52
C PRO A 278 -8.64 -26.22 4.47
N ILE A 279 -9.34 -25.12 4.73
CA ILE A 279 -9.02 -24.17 5.80
C ILE A 279 -10.17 -24.21 6.78
N ALA A 280 -9.90 -24.61 8.02
CA ALA A 280 -10.93 -24.91 9.03
C ALA A 280 -12.04 -25.83 8.50
N GLY A 281 -11.67 -26.90 7.79
CA GLY A 281 -12.59 -27.93 7.31
C GLY A 281 -13.35 -27.61 6.02
N ILE A 282 -13.18 -26.42 5.42
CA ILE A 282 -13.84 -26.00 4.18
C ILE A 282 -12.79 -25.76 3.10
N PRO A 283 -12.90 -26.34 1.89
CA PRO A 283 -11.99 -26.07 0.77
C PRO A 283 -11.84 -24.56 0.53
N LEU A 284 -10.62 -24.11 0.23
CA LEU A 284 -10.35 -22.69 0.03
C LEU A 284 -11.26 -22.08 -1.05
N PHE A 285 -11.43 -22.75 -2.18
CA PHE A 285 -12.32 -22.27 -3.24
C PHE A 285 -13.75 -21.99 -2.75
N GLU A 286 -14.31 -22.86 -1.93
CA GLU A 286 -15.66 -22.68 -1.39
C GLU A 286 -15.75 -21.50 -0.41
N ARG A 287 -14.66 -21.20 0.30
CA ARG A 287 -14.57 -19.99 1.12
C ARG A 287 -14.57 -18.72 0.29
N LEU A 288 -13.87 -18.72 -0.86
CA LEU A 288 -13.87 -17.58 -1.78
C LEU A 288 -15.25 -17.36 -2.43
N GLU A 289 -15.89 -18.45 -2.85
CA GLU A 289 -17.26 -18.39 -3.37
C GLU A 289 -18.23 -17.82 -2.32
N LYS A 290 -18.13 -18.29 -1.06
CA LYS A 290 -18.91 -17.76 0.06
C LYS A 290 -18.68 -16.27 0.29
N ALA A 291 -17.45 -15.78 0.17
CA ALA A 291 -17.14 -14.37 0.36
C ALA A 291 -17.88 -13.49 -0.67
N LEU A 292 -17.79 -13.82 -1.95
CA LEU A 292 -18.52 -13.06 -2.99
C LEU A 292 -20.04 -13.30 -2.91
N GLU A 293 -20.48 -14.47 -2.46
CA GLU A 293 -21.90 -14.75 -2.22
C GLU A 293 -22.46 -13.87 -1.09
N TRP A 294 -21.68 -13.63 -0.02
CA TRP A 294 -22.05 -12.70 1.03
C TRP A 294 -22.31 -11.29 0.50
N VAL A 295 -21.43 -10.77 -0.38
CA VAL A 295 -21.65 -9.47 -1.03
C VAL A 295 -22.92 -9.48 -1.87
N TRP A 296 -23.14 -10.55 -2.63
CA TRP A 296 -24.37 -10.68 -3.44
C TRP A 296 -25.63 -10.70 -2.58
N GLN A 297 -25.63 -11.41 -1.47
CA GLN A 297 -26.81 -11.52 -0.60
C GLN A 297 -27.05 -10.30 0.27
N LYS A 298 -25.98 -9.60 0.71
CA LYS A 298 -26.07 -8.50 1.67
C LYS A 298 -25.99 -7.11 1.03
N ARG A 299 -25.39 -7.00 -0.14
CA ARG A 299 -25.06 -5.73 -0.77
C ARG A 299 -25.59 -5.57 -2.21
N PHE A 300 -26.13 -6.62 -2.82
CA PHE A 300 -26.78 -6.49 -4.12
C PHE A 300 -28.17 -5.89 -3.95
N ASP A 301 -28.45 -4.86 -4.73
CA ASP A 301 -29.76 -4.21 -4.79
C ASP A 301 -30.43 -4.62 -6.12
N PRO A 302 -31.54 -5.39 -6.09
CA PRO A 302 -32.20 -5.90 -7.30
C PRO A 302 -32.85 -4.78 -8.15
N ASP A 303 -33.28 -3.66 -7.56
CA ASP A 303 -33.91 -2.57 -8.28
C ASP A 303 -32.90 -1.77 -9.12
N TYR A 304 -31.67 -1.69 -8.61
CA TYR A 304 -30.54 -1.07 -9.30
C TYR A 304 -29.71 -2.07 -10.10
N GLY A 305 -29.71 -3.33 -9.72
CA GLY A 305 -28.86 -4.37 -10.30
C GLY A 305 -27.37 -4.15 -10.03
N LEU A 306 -27.02 -3.54 -8.90
CA LEU A 306 -25.69 -3.11 -8.51
C LEU A 306 -25.39 -3.46 -7.04
N ILE A 307 -24.11 -3.48 -6.69
CA ILE A 307 -23.62 -3.64 -5.32
C ILE A 307 -23.55 -2.27 -4.64
N TRP A 308 -24.13 -2.15 -3.45
CA TRP A 308 -24.15 -0.89 -2.70
C TRP A 308 -23.07 -0.86 -1.60
N GLY A 309 -22.59 0.34 -1.29
CA GLY A 309 -21.75 0.69 -0.15
C GLY A 309 -22.26 1.95 0.54
N GLY A 310 -21.53 2.48 1.48
CA GLY A 310 -21.78 3.79 2.09
C GLY A 310 -21.38 4.94 1.16
N PHE A 311 -21.77 6.15 1.54
CA PHE A 311 -21.43 7.36 0.79
C PHE A 311 -20.05 7.89 1.23
N THR A 312 -19.05 7.70 0.39
CA THR A 312 -17.66 8.07 0.64
C THR A 312 -17.03 8.76 -0.56
N ALA A 313 -15.78 9.17 -0.46
CA ALA A 313 -15.00 9.72 -1.57
C ALA A 313 -14.33 8.57 -2.36
N ASP A 314 -14.94 8.17 -3.49
CA ASP A 314 -14.51 7.06 -4.35
C ASP A 314 -14.38 5.74 -3.57
N TRP A 315 -13.18 5.18 -3.42
CA TRP A 315 -12.86 3.99 -2.62
C TRP A 315 -12.68 4.29 -1.13
N GLY A 316 -13.04 5.50 -0.70
CA GLY A 316 -12.74 6.00 0.63
C GLY A 316 -13.42 5.23 1.75
N ASP A 317 -12.80 5.28 2.90
CA ASP A 317 -13.22 4.63 4.14
C ASP A 317 -13.96 5.59 5.12
N VAL A 318 -14.08 6.87 4.74
CA VAL A 318 -14.74 7.89 5.54
C VAL A 318 -16.15 8.17 4.99
N GLU A 319 -17.16 7.77 5.74
CA GLU A 319 -18.56 7.92 5.37
C GLU A 319 -19.03 9.38 5.45
N LYS A 320 -19.88 9.81 4.49
CA LYS A 320 -20.31 11.20 4.35
C LYS A 320 -21.03 11.76 5.57
N THR A 321 -21.91 11.00 6.18
CA THR A 321 -22.71 11.48 7.30
C THR A 321 -21.96 11.48 8.62
N TYR A 322 -20.88 10.68 8.69
CA TYR A 322 -19.97 10.60 9.82
C TYR A 322 -20.66 10.78 11.18
N PRO A 323 -21.62 9.92 11.54
CA PRO A 323 -22.27 10.01 12.83
C PRO A 323 -21.32 9.43 13.90
N ASP A 324 -21.24 10.04 15.04
CA ASP A 324 -20.65 9.48 16.27
C ASP A 324 -19.12 9.22 16.25
N GLY A 325 -18.34 9.87 15.37
CA GLY A 325 -16.89 9.66 15.28
C GLY A 325 -16.47 8.27 14.75
N ARG A 326 -17.39 7.49 14.21
CA ARG A 326 -17.15 6.16 13.61
C ARG A 326 -17.18 6.23 12.09
N ALA A 327 -16.24 6.96 11.52
CA ALA A 327 -16.17 7.22 10.08
C ALA A 327 -16.26 5.96 9.20
N THR A 328 -15.82 4.81 9.71
CA THR A 328 -15.75 3.54 9.00
C THR A 328 -16.95 2.61 9.23
N LYS A 329 -17.98 3.06 9.92
CA LYS A 329 -19.17 2.25 10.25
C LYS A 329 -20.43 2.84 9.67
N LEU A 330 -21.27 2.02 9.03
CA LEU A 330 -22.63 2.41 8.65
C LEU A 330 -23.50 2.60 9.90
N SER A 331 -24.43 3.53 9.80
CA SER A 331 -25.49 3.81 10.78
C SER A 331 -26.84 3.91 10.08
N ASP A 332 -27.91 4.11 10.84
CA ASP A 332 -29.26 4.33 10.31
C ASP A 332 -29.35 5.61 9.45
N ARG A 333 -28.39 6.52 9.59
CA ARG A 333 -28.29 7.77 8.82
C ARG A 333 -27.45 7.61 7.55
N SER A 334 -26.69 6.55 7.42
CA SER A 334 -25.83 6.31 6.28
C SER A 334 -26.66 6.10 5.03
N ARG A 335 -26.23 6.74 3.94
CA ARG A 335 -26.89 6.64 2.64
C ARG A 335 -26.20 5.57 1.80
N ARG A 336 -27.01 4.73 1.17
CA ARG A 336 -26.50 3.73 0.22
C ARG A 336 -26.10 4.40 -1.09
N THR A 337 -24.95 4.00 -1.61
CA THR A 337 -24.45 4.44 -2.91
C THR A 337 -24.01 3.25 -3.76
N PHE A 338 -24.03 3.43 -5.05
CA PHE A 338 -23.51 2.49 -6.04
C PHE A 338 -22.27 3.12 -6.68
N SER A 339 -21.08 2.86 -6.11
CA SER A 339 -19.84 3.42 -6.64
C SER A 339 -19.29 2.57 -7.78
N ILE A 340 -18.70 3.21 -8.78
CA ILE A 340 -18.03 2.50 -9.89
C ILE A 340 -16.84 1.67 -9.38
N TYR A 341 -16.13 2.15 -8.35
CA TYR A 341 -15.03 1.41 -7.74
C TYR A 341 -15.51 0.06 -7.18
N THR A 342 -16.57 0.05 -6.37
CA THR A 342 -17.14 -1.20 -5.80
C THR A 342 -17.56 -2.18 -6.89
N GLN A 343 -18.25 -1.68 -7.93
CA GLN A 343 -18.68 -2.54 -9.03
C GLN A 343 -17.48 -3.16 -9.76
N ALA A 344 -16.48 -2.36 -10.08
CA ALA A 344 -15.29 -2.79 -10.79
C ALA A 344 -14.48 -3.84 -9.99
N MET A 345 -14.32 -3.64 -8.68
CA MET A 345 -13.66 -4.60 -7.80
C MET A 345 -14.40 -5.94 -7.75
N TYR A 346 -15.74 -5.89 -7.62
CA TYR A 346 -16.56 -7.10 -7.60
C TYR A 346 -16.54 -7.85 -8.94
N ILE A 347 -16.57 -7.12 -10.05
CA ILE A 347 -16.46 -7.71 -11.41
C ILE A 347 -15.10 -8.41 -11.57
N GLN A 348 -14.01 -7.76 -11.21
CA GLN A 348 -12.68 -8.34 -11.31
C GLN A 348 -12.56 -9.60 -10.43
N ALA A 349 -13.02 -9.53 -9.17
CA ALA A 349 -13.02 -10.69 -8.29
C ALA A 349 -13.85 -11.85 -8.83
N GLY A 350 -15.04 -11.56 -9.35
CA GLY A 350 -15.89 -12.57 -10.00
C GLY A 350 -15.25 -13.18 -11.25
N GLN A 351 -14.53 -12.40 -12.07
CA GLN A 351 -13.75 -12.92 -13.20
C GLN A 351 -12.66 -13.89 -12.73
N LYS A 352 -11.96 -13.56 -11.63
CA LYS A 352 -10.94 -14.44 -11.07
C LYS A 352 -11.52 -15.69 -10.42
N LEU A 353 -12.69 -15.57 -9.78
CA LEU A 353 -13.41 -16.74 -9.27
C LEU A 353 -13.85 -17.67 -10.40
N ILE A 354 -14.34 -17.11 -11.52
CA ILE A 354 -14.69 -17.88 -12.73
C ILE A 354 -13.45 -18.64 -13.25
N ALA A 355 -12.31 -17.98 -13.38
CA ALA A 355 -11.08 -18.62 -13.85
C ALA A 355 -10.64 -19.79 -12.94
N MET A 356 -10.73 -19.61 -11.61
CA MET A 356 -10.49 -20.69 -10.65
C MET A 356 -11.51 -21.82 -10.76
N ALA A 357 -12.80 -21.49 -10.97
CA ALA A 357 -13.88 -22.47 -11.15
C ALA A 357 -13.72 -23.27 -12.46
N GLU A 358 -13.27 -22.64 -13.53
CA GLU A 358 -12.95 -23.28 -14.81
C GLU A 358 -11.81 -24.27 -14.64
N TRP A 359 -10.73 -23.89 -13.97
CA TRP A 359 -9.61 -24.78 -13.65
C TRP A 359 -10.08 -25.98 -12.81
N LEU A 360 -11.00 -25.77 -11.87
CA LEU A 360 -11.60 -26.81 -11.03
C LEU A 360 -12.74 -27.60 -11.73
N ASN A 361 -13.07 -27.31 -12.98
CA ASN A 361 -14.18 -27.90 -13.73
C ASN A 361 -15.58 -27.72 -13.08
N LYS A 362 -15.79 -26.63 -12.33
CA LYS A 362 -17.06 -26.31 -11.64
C LYS A 362 -18.04 -25.55 -12.56
N LYS A 363 -18.52 -26.16 -13.61
CA LYS A 363 -19.36 -25.53 -14.67
C LYS A 363 -20.57 -24.76 -14.13
N LYS A 364 -21.31 -25.30 -13.15
CA LYS A 364 -22.49 -24.62 -12.56
C LYS A 364 -22.10 -23.29 -11.90
N CYS A 365 -20.99 -23.27 -11.19
CA CYS A 365 -20.43 -22.07 -10.57
C CYS A 365 -20.07 -21.04 -11.67
N VAL A 366 -19.36 -21.45 -12.72
CA VAL A 366 -19.00 -20.59 -13.86
C VAL A 366 -20.24 -19.92 -14.46
N ASP A 367 -21.27 -20.69 -14.77
CA ASP A 367 -22.49 -20.17 -15.40
C ASP A 367 -23.26 -19.21 -14.49
N GLN A 368 -23.32 -19.50 -13.19
CA GLN A 368 -23.97 -18.64 -12.21
C GLN A 368 -23.24 -17.28 -12.11
N TRP A 369 -21.92 -17.30 -11.96
CA TRP A 369 -21.14 -16.09 -11.81
C TRP A 369 -21.10 -15.25 -13.08
N ARG A 370 -21.03 -15.86 -14.26
CA ARG A 370 -21.15 -15.14 -15.54
C ARG A 370 -22.44 -14.34 -15.60
N ARG A 371 -23.59 -14.96 -15.30
CA ARG A 371 -24.90 -14.26 -15.29
C ARG A 371 -24.92 -13.09 -14.30
N ARG A 372 -24.37 -13.27 -13.10
CA ARG A 372 -24.30 -12.19 -12.09
C ARG A 372 -23.45 -11.01 -12.56
N LEU A 373 -22.28 -11.30 -13.11
CA LEU A 373 -21.42 -10.25 -13.63
C LEU A 373 -22.03 -9.51 -14.82
N ASP A 374 -22.77 -10.20 -15.69
CA ASP A 374 -23.46 -9.58 -16.81
C ASP A 374 -24.58 -8.62 -16.35
N ILE A 375 -25.27 -8.94 -15.26
CA ILE A 375 -26.25 -8.03 -14.64
C ILE A 375 -25.54 -6.75 -14.19
N ILE A 376 -24.45 -6.87 -13.42
CA ILE A 376 -23.74 -5.72 -12.90
C ILE A 376 -23.12 -4.88 -14.03
N ARG A 377 -22.46 -5.48 -15.01
CA ARG A 377 -21.85 -4.77 -16.15
C ARG A 377 -22.89 -3.94 -16.91
N ARG A 378 -24.03 -4.54 -17.22
CA ARG A 378 -25.12 -3.86 -17.93
C ARG A 378 -25.63 -2.66 -17.14
N ASN A 379 -25.86 -2.84 -15.82
CA ASN A 379 -26.37 -1.76 -14.97
C ASN A 379 -25.31 -0.68 -14.70
N CYS A 380 -24.02 -1.01 -14.62
CA CYS A 380 -22.94 -0.02 -14.59
C CYS A 380 -23.01 0.89 -15.83
N ARG A 381 -23.12 0.30 -17.01
CA ARG A 381 -23.22 1.05 -18.27
C ARG A 381 -24.44 1.95 -18.32
N GLN A 382 -25.60 1.44 -17.89
CA GLN A 382 -26.87 2.17 -17.96
C GLN A 382 -27.00 3.27 -16.92
N ARG A 383 -26.46 3.08 -15.71
CA ARG A 383 -26.75 3.93 -14.57
C ARG A 383 -25.59 4.81 -14.12
N LEU A 384 -24.34 4.39 -14.39
CA LEU A 384 -23.15 5.08 -13.92
C LEU A 384 -22.31 5.70 -15.06
N PHE A 385 -22.38 5.17 -16.29
CA PHE A 385 -21.59 5.74 -17.38
C PHE A 385 -22.20 7.06 -17.88
N LEU A 386 -21.34 8.04 -18.08
CA LEU A 386 -21.67 9.36 -18.62
C LEU A 386 -21.13 9.49 -20.05
N PRO A 387 -21.94 9.20 -21.10
CA PRO A 387 -21.45 9.17 -22.48
C PRO A 387 -20.85 10.50 -22.95
N GLU A 388 -21.45 11.61 -22.53
CA GLU A 388 -20.99 12.95 -22.89
C GLU A 388 -19.65 13.33 -22.25
N GLN A 389 -19.39 12.87 -21.01
CA GLN A 389 -18.16 13.09 -20.28
C GLN A 389 -17.08 12.06 -20.61
N GLY A 390 -17.48 10.86 -21.07
CA GLY A 390 -16.59 9.77 -21.42
C GLY A 390 -16.01 9.00 -20.22
N TYR A 391 -16.66 9.10 -19.05
CA TYR A 391 -16.24 8.38 -17.83
C TYR A 391 -17.43 7.95 -16.97
N PHE A 392 -17.19 7.10 -15.97
CA PHE A 392 -18.20 6.70 -14.99
C PHE A 392 -18.32 7.71 -13.86
N LEU A 393 -19.55 7.94 -13.41
CA LEU A 393 -19.84 8.63 -12.15
C LEU A 393 -19.03 7.98 -11.01
N ILE A 394 -18.60 8.80 -10.06
CA ILE A 394 -18.00 8.31 -8.82
C ILE A 394 -18.96 7.35 -8.11
N HIS A 395 -20.22 7.77 -7.91
CA HIS A 395 -21.30 6.93 -7.41
C HIS A 395 -22.67 7.55 -7.69
N ARG A 396 -23.71 6.77 -7.43
CA ARG A 396 -25.10 7.18 -7.48
C ARG A 396 -25.79 6.83 -6.16
N LEU A 397 -26.56 7.76 -5.61
CA LEU A 397 -27.35 7.51 -4.41
C LEU A 397 -28.55 6.62 -4.71
N ALA A 398 -28.88 5.71 -3.80
CA ALA A 398 -30.11 4.94 -3.85
C ALA A 398 -31.30 5.86 -3.51
N GLY A 399 -32.34 5.84 -4.39
CA GLY A 399 -33.58 6.58 -4.17
C GLY A 399 -33.47 8.10 -4.21
N SER A 400 -32.34 8.68 -4.66
CA SER A 400 -32.14 10.13 -4.69
C SER A 400 -31.24 10.58 -5.83
N GLU A 401 -31.50 11.76 -6.34
CA GLU A 401 -30.67 12.49 -7.31
C GLU A 401 -29.82 13.60 -6.61
N ASP A 402 -29.81 13.63 -5.29
CA ASP A 402 -28.97 14.57 -4.54
C ASP A 402 -27.52 14.42 -4.97
N PHE A 403 -26.83 15.54 -5.12
CA PHE A 403 -25.42 15.65 -5.53
C PHE A 403 -25.10 15.18 -6.96
N LEU A 404 -26.04 14.58 -7.70
CA LEU A 404 -25.78 14.07 -9.04
C LEU A 404 -25.22 15.13 -9.99
N ALA A 405 -25.75 16.36 -9.93
CA ALA A 405 -25.27 17.48 -10.76
C ALA A 405 -23.80 17.83 -10.43
N LEU A 406 -23.42 17.81 -9.16
CA LEU A 406 -22.04 18.02 -8.70
C LEU A 406 -21.14 16.85 -9.17
N GLU A 407 -21.57 15.62 -8.94
CA GLU A 407 -20.78 14.42 -9.19
C GLU A 407 -20.55 14.12 -10.68
N LYS A 408 -21.48 14.54 -11.54
CA LYS A 408 -21.26 14.53 -13.00
C LYS A 408 -20.03 15.36 -13.41
N GLY A 409 -19.67 16.38 -12.63
CA GLY A 409 -18.48 17.19 -12.84
C GLY A 409 -17.18 16.63 -12.24
N ILE A 410 -17.24 15.54 -11.45
CA ILE A 410 -16.09 14.97 -10.74
C ILE A 410 -15.61 13.71 -11.46
N LEU A 411 -14.36 13.70 -11.93
CA LEU A 411 -13.70 12.48 -12.40
C LEU A 411 -13.05 11.76 -11.21
N ALA A 412 -13.55 10.59 -10.83
CA ALA A 412 -12.92 9.67 -9.90
C ALA A 412 -11.87 8.82 -10.65
N VAL A 413 -10.59 9.14 -10.46
CA VAL A 413 -9.50 8.49 -11.22
C VAL A 413 -9.40 7.02 -10.83
N GLY A 414 -9.47 6.70 -9.54
CA GLY A 414 -9.37 5.34 -9.02
C GLY A 414 -10.49 4.43 -9.52
N GLY A 415 -11.76 4.85 -9.33
CA GLY A 415 -12.91 4.09 -9.78
C GLY A 415 -12.93 3.86 -11.29
N ASN A 416 -12.52 4.86 -12.10
CA ASN A 416 -12.42 4.71 -13.55
C ASN A 416 -11.22 3.86 -13.99
N ALA A 417 -10.09 3.88 -13.28
CA ALA A 417 -8.98 2.96 -13.53
C ALA A 417 -9.39 1.49 -13.29
N GLU A 418 -10.12 1.23 -12.20
CA GLU A 418 -10.65 -0.12 -11.95
C GLU A 418 -11.73 -0.52 -12.95
N ALA A 419 -12.55 0.43 -13.44
CA ALA A 419 -13.50 0.17 -14.52
C ALA A 419 -12.82 -0.26 -15.83
N MET A 420 -11.68 0.35 -16.19
CA MET A 420 -10.86 -0.10 -17.31
C MET A 420 -10.36 -1.54 -17.10
N ARG A 421 -9.84 -1.84 -15.89
CA ARG A 421 -9.34 -3.18 -15.53
C ARG A 421 -10.45 -4.25 -15.54
N ALA A 422 -11.66 -3.86 -15.18
CA ALA A 422 -12.84 -4.72 -15.23
C ALA A 422 -13.39 -4.96 -16.64
N GLY A 423 -12.87 -4.25 -17.66
CA GLY A 423 -13.35 -4.32 -19.04
C GLY A 423 -14.70 -3.64 -19.26
N LEU A 424 -14.97 -2.55 -18.51
CA LEU A 424 -16.21 -1.76 -18.62
C LEU A 424 -16.11 -0.64 -19.66
N LEU A 425 -14.92 -0.27 -20.10
CA LEU A 425 -14.65 0.75 -21.12
C LEU A 425 -14.00 0.11 -22.34
N ASP A 426 -14.41 0.54 -23.52
CA ASP A 426 -13.74 0.20 -24.76
C ASP A 426 -12.50 1.10 -25.00
N ARG A 427 -11.72 0.76 -26.04
CA ARG A 427 -10.49 1.50 -26.37
C ARG A 427 -10.74 2.98 -26.70
N ALA A 428 -11.85 3.29 -27.40
CA ALA A 428 -12.17 4.67 -27.75
C ALA A 428 -12.61 5.48 -26.53
N GLU A 429 -13.37 4.87 -25.62
CA GLU A 429 -13.78 5.45 -24.35
C GLU A 429 -12.59 5.73 -23.45
N ILE A 430 -11.62 4.80 -23.36
CA ILE A 430 -10.37 4.99 -22.63
C ILE A 430 -9.57 6.17 -23.23
N GLY A 431 -9.49 6.28 -24.56
CA GLY A 431 -8.86 7.40 -25.23
C GLY A 431 -9.49 8.76 -24.85
N ARG A 432 -10.83 8.82 -24.77
CA ARG A 432 -11.55 10.01 -24.31
C ARG A 432 -11.28 10.33 -22.84
N LEU A 433 -11.28 9.31 -22.00
CA LEU A 433 -10.97 9.47 -20.58
C LEU A 433 -9.56 10.04 -20.34
N ILE A 434 -8.56 9.58 -21.09
CA ILE A 434 -7.20 10.14 -21.05
C ILE A 434 -7.22 11.64 -21.42
N GLN A 435 -7.96 12.03 -22.46
CA GLN A 435 -8.08 13.44 -22.84
C GLN A 435 -8.73 14.28 -21.74
N VAL A 436 -9.79 13.77 -21.11
CA VAL A 436 -10.46 14.44 -19.97
C VAL A 436 -9.47 14.59 -18.82
N LEU A 437 -8.74 13.54 -18.46
CA LEU A 437 -7.74 13.56 -17.39
C LEU A 437 -6.66 14.63 -17.66
N GLU A 438 -6.10 14.67 -18.88
CA GLU A 438 -5.08 15.65 -19.25
C GLU A 438 -5.62 17.09 -19.23
N ASN A 439 -6.85 17.31 -19.67
CA ASN A 439 -7.48 18.62 -19.58
C ASN A 439 -7.64 19.07 -18.12
N ARG A 440 -8.05 18.15 -17.22
CA ARG A 440 -8.17 18.41 -15.79
C ARG A 440 -6.81 18.67 -15.14
N ARG A 441 -5.79 17.89 -15.50
CA ARG A 441 -4.41 18.13 -15.03
C ARG A 441 -3.95 19.55 -15.36
N LYS A 442 -4.14 20.00 -16.60
CA LYS A 442 -3.80 21.37 -17.03
C LYS A 442 -4.64 22.42 -16.31
N GLN A 443 -5.96 22.21 -16.24
CA GLN A 443 -6.90 23.14 -15.58
C GLN A 443 -6.52 23.39 -14.11
N PHE A 444 -6.12 22.34 -13.38
CA PHE A 444 -5.81 22.43 -11.96
C PHE A 444 -4.30 22.54 -11.69
N ALA A 445 -3.46 22.64 -12.72
CA ALA A 445 -1.98 22.68 -12.61
C ALA A 445 -1.43 21.54 -11.73
N LEU A 446 -1.81 20.28 -12.05
CA LEU A 446 -1.41 19.11 -11.30
C LEU A 446 -0.12 18.52 -11.85
N ARG A 447 0.76 18.08 -10.94
CA ARG A 447 2.09 17.58 -11.26
C ARG A 447 2.12 16.11 -11.69
N SER A 448 1.06 15.34 -11.43
CA SER A 448 0.97 13.91 -11.77
C SER A 448 -0.48 13.50 -12.06
N VAL A 449 -0.66 12.24 -12.45
CA VAL A 449 -1.98 11.60 -12.64
C VAL A 449 -2.51 10.92 -11.37
N SER A 450 -1.75 10.96 -10.29
CA SER A 450 -2.06 10.23 -9.05
C SER A 450 -3.14 10.88 -8.18
N PHE A 451 -3.73 11.99 -8.61
CA PHE A 451 -4.80 12.67 -7.87
C PHE A 451 -6.11 11.88 -7.96
N THR A 452 -6.79 11.72 -6.82
CA THR A 452 -7.94 10.82 -6.69
C THR A 452 -9.21 11.35 -7.35
N LEU A 453 -9.59 12.61 -7.10
CA LEU A 453 -10.80 13.26 -7.61
C LEU A 453 -10.47 14.57 -8.34
N LEU A 454 -11.07 14.79 -9.50
CA LEU A 454 -10.81 15.94 -10.35
C LEU A 454 -12.12 16.58 -10.88
N PRO A 455 -12.57 17.73 -10.33
CA PRO A 455 -12.09 18.37 -9.10
C PRO A 455 -12.47 17.57 -7.85
N PRO A 456 -11.94 17.92 -6.66
CA PRO A 456 -12.43 17.38 -5.41
C PRO A 456 -13.84 17.91 -5.08
N TYR A 457 -14.51 17.27 -4.14
CA TYR A 457 -15.70 17.84 -3.51
C TYR A 457 -15.36 19.16 -2.83
N PRO A 458 -16.31 20.13 -2.79
CA PRO A 458 -16.05 21.44 -2.23
C PRO A 458 -15.82 21.40 -0.71
N GLN A 459 -15.24 22.49 -0.19
CA GLN A 459 -14.98 22.65 1.24
C GLN A 459 -16.28 22.45 2.05
N GLY A 460 -16.20 21.63 3.11
CA GLY A 460 -17.32 21.34 4.01
C GLY A 460 -18.33 20.32 3.47
N PHE A 461 -18.09 19.74 2.29
CA PHE A 461 -18.95 18.67 1.76
C PHE A 461 -18.89 17.42 2.64
N PHE A 462 -17.70 16.99 3.03
CA PHE A 462 -17.47 15.99 4.07
C PHE A 462 -17.19 16.68 5.40
N PRO A 463 -17.82 16.25 6.51
CA PRO A 463 -17.56 16.83 7.83
C PRO A 463 -16.15 16.53 8.35
N HIS A 464 -15.54 15.40 7.93
CA HIS A 464 -14.24 14.98 8.38
C HIS A 464 -13.13 15.88 7.83
N PRO A 465 -12.26 16.48 8.68
CA PRO A 465 -11.28 17.48 8.25
C PRO A 465 -10.22 16.94 7.28
N LEU A 466 -9.88 15.64 7.33
CA LEU A 466 -9.00 15.02 6.36
C LEU A 466 -9.55 15.08 4.92
N LEU A 467 -10.88 15.18 4.75
CA LEU A 467 -11.52 15.26 3.45
C LEU A 467 -11.74 16.70 2.98
N ALA A 468 -10.94 17.66 3.43
CA ALA A 468 -10.85 18.97 2.81
C ALA A 468 -10.43 18.83 1.33
N PRO A 469 -10.80 19.77 0.43
CA PRO A 469 -10.41 19.71 -0.97
C PRO A 469 -8.90 19.56 -1.15
N TRP A 470 -8.49 18.65 -2.04
CA TRP A 470 -7.10 18.29 -2.34
C TRP A 470 -6.35 17.54 -1.24
N ASN A 471 -7.08 17.09 -0.22
CA ASN A 471 -6.50 16.28 0.85
C ASN A 471 -7.05 14.85 0.82
N TYR A 472 -6.23 13.93 1.32
CA TYR A 472 -6.56 12.53 1.52
C TYR A 472 -7.31 11.96 0.29
N GLN A 473 -8.45 11.26 0.50
CA GLN A 473 -9.24 10.68 -0.61
C GLN A 473 -10.07 11.71 -1.38
N ASN A 474 -10.18 12.96 -0.90
CA ASN A 474 -10.88 14.03 -1.58
C ASN A 474 -9.94 14.88 -2.46
N GLY A 475 -9.35 14.24 -3.46
CA GLY A 475 -8.49 14.91 -4.44
C GLY A 475 -7.01 14.98 -4.04
N GLY A 476 -6.57 14.28 -2.99
CA GLY A 476 -5.15 14.12 -2.66
C GLY A 476 -4.43 13.28 -3.73
N GLU A 477 -3.11 13.40 -3.78
CA GLU A 477 -2.25 12.64 -4.69
C GLU A 477 -1.82 11.32 -4.04
N TRP A 478 -2.25 10.19 -4.61
CA TRP A 478 -1.97 8.85 -4.15
C TRP A 478 -1.31 8.02 -5.25
N ASP A 479 -0.06 7.60 -5.09
CA ASP A 479 0.61 6.75 -6.08
C ASP A 479 -0.05 5.37 -6.22
N TRP A 480 -0.82 4.97 -5.23
CA TRP A 480 -1.69 3.80 -5.33
C TRP A 480 -2.72 3.94 -6.46
N ILE A 481 -3.34 5.12 -6.61
CA ILE A 481 -4.29 5.43 -7.69
C ILE A 481 -3.55 5.61 -9.02
N GLY A 482 -2.45 6.36 -9.02
CA GLY A 482 -1.63 6.55 -10.21
C GLY A 482 -1.11 5.23 -10.80
N GLY A 483 -0.61 4.34 -9.94
CA GLY A 483 -0.14 3.01 -10.34
C GLY A 483 -1.27 2.13 -10.91
N ARG A 484 -2.48 2.18 -10.34
CA ARG A 484 -3.66 1.47 -10.88
C ARG A 484 -4.05 1.98 -12.26
N LEU A 485 -4.05 3.30 -12.45
CA LEU A 485 -4.30 3.90 -13.77
C LEU A 485 -3.25 3.46 -14.79
N VAL A 486 -1.97 3.52 -14.44
CA VAL A 486 -0.86 3.08 -15.30
C VAL A 486 -1.02 1.61 -15.68
N ALA A 487 -1.29 0.73 -14.70
CA ALA A 487 -1.53 -0.70 -14.97
C ALA A 487 -2.73 -0.92 -15.91
N ALA A 488 -3.83 -0.17 -15.69
CA ALA A 488 -5.02 -0.23 -16.55
C ALA A 488 -4.74 0.21 -17.98
N LEU A 489 -3.96 1.27 -18.16
CA LEU A 489 -3.57 1.78 -19.49
C LEU A 489 -2.70 0.78 -20.25
N TYR A 490 -1.71 0.17 -19.60
CA TYR A 490 -0.91 -0.90 -20.19
C TYR A 490 -1.79 -2.08 -20.61
N GLN A 491 -2.67 -2.55 -19.72
CA GLN A 491 -3.58 -3.67 -19.99
C GLN A 491 -4.48 -3.43 -21.23
N ASN A 492 -4.80 -2.16 -21.52
CA ASN A 492 -5.65 -1.77 -22.63
C ASN A 492 -4.85 -1.25 -23.86
N GLY A 493 -3.53 -1.46 -23.89
CA GLY A 493 -2.67 -1.16 -25.03
C GLY A 493 -2.31 0.31 -25.23
N PHE A 494 -2.43 1.15 -24.21
CA PHE A 494 -1.99 2.55 -24.21
C PHE A 494 -0.56 2.69 -23.65
N HIS A 495 0.37 1.92 -24.20
CA HIS A 495 1.73 1.75 -23.66
C HIS A 495 2.51 3.06 -23.54
N ALA A 496 2.46 3.93 -24.56
CA ALA A 496 3.20 5.19 -24.55
C ALA A 496 2.72 6.11 -23.42
N GLN A 497 1.40 6.26 -23.28
CA GLN A 497 0.82 7.09 -22.22
C GLN A 497 1.07 6.50 -20.83
N ALA A 498 0.96 5.19 -20.71
CA ALA A 498 1.25 4.49 -19.45
C ALA A 498 2.72 4.67 -19.03
N GLU A 499 3.67 4.59 -19.97
CA GLU A 499 5.09 4.79 -19.69
C GLU A 499 5.40 6.23 -19.27
N GLU A 500 4.79 7.23 -19.92
CA GLU A 500 4.91 8.64 -19.55
C GLU A 500 4.46 8.86 -18.10
N TYR A 501 3.26 8.38 -17.74
CA TYR A 501 2.71 8.50 -16.39
C TYR A 501 3.53 7.73 -15.36
N LEU A 502 3.96 6.52 -15.69
CA LEU A 502 4.84 5.74 -14.81
C LEU A 502 6.14 6.50 -14.51
N LYS A 503 6.74 7.10 -15.53
CA LYS A 503 7.99 7.85 -15.39
C LYS A 503 7.82 9.09 -14.52
N GLU A 504 6.69 9.80 -14.61
CA GLU A 504 6.38 10.94 -13.73
C GLU A 504 6.32 10.49 -12.26
N ILE A 505 5.58 9.41 -11.97
CA ILE A 505 5.44 8.86 -10.62
C ILE A 505 6.80 8.41 -10.09
N VAL A 506 7.53 7.64 -10.87
CA VAL A 506 8.85 7.11 -10.48
C VAL A 506 9.86 8.22 -10.22
N ASN A 507 9.92 9.23 -11.07
CA ASN A 507 10.82 10.37 -10.85
C ASN A 507 10.53 11.07 -9.52
N LYS A 508 9.25 11.24 -9.15
CA LYS A 508 8.84 11.78 -7.86
C LYS A 508 9.34 10.88 -6.72
N ASN A 509 9.07 9.58 -6.79
CA ASN A 509 9.44 8.61 -5.76
C ASN A 509 10.95 8.53 -5.56
N LEU A 510 11.72 8.52 -6.65
CA LEU A 510 13.18 8.50 -6.58
C LEU A 510 13.77 9.81 -6.03
N ASN A 511 13.14 10.95 -6.31
CA ASN A 511 13.54 12.23 -5.71
C ASN A 511 13.24 12.27 -4.21
N ASP A 512 12.10 11.72 -3.80
CA ASP A 512 11.72 11.60 -2.41
C ASP A 512 12.52 10.48 -1.69
N GLY A 513 13.00 9.48 -2.44
CA GLY A 513 13.60 8.24 -1.91
C GLY A 513 12.62 7.40 -1.10
N ASN A 514 11.33 7.59 -1.33
CA ASN A 514 10.25 6.95 -0.60
C ASN A 514 8.93 7.06 -1.36
N ILE A 515 7.94 6.27 -0.95
CA ILE A 515 6.55 6.43 -1.34
C ILE A 515 5.75 6.75 -0.09
N PHE A 516 5.08 7.89 -0.11
CA PHE A 516 4.17 8.31 0.94
C PHE A 516 2.76 7.80 0.67
N GLU A 517 1.96 7.68 1.71
CA GLU A 517 0.57 7.27 1.56
C GLU A 517 -0.15 8.23 0.61
N TRP A 518 -0.05 9.54 0.87
CA TRP A 518 -0.59 10.57 -0.02
C TRP A 518 0.20 11.88 0.08
N SER A 519 -0.11 12.80 -0.83
CA SER A 519 0.40 14.17 -0.78
C SER A 519 -0.75 15.13 -1.08
N ASP A 520 -0.69 16.32 -0.52
CA ASP A 520 -1.60 17.40 -0.90
C ASP A 520 -1.23 18.01 -2.27
N LYS A 521 -2.09 18.89 -2.77
CA LYS A 521 -1.88 19.55 -4.06
C LYS A 521 -0.56 20.36 -4.12
N SER A 522 -0.11 20.92 -3.00
CA SER A 522 1.13 21.71 -2.93
C SER A 522 2.40 20.83 -2.94
N GLY A 523 2.25 19.55 -2.71
CA GLY A 523 3.34 18.60 -2.63
C GLY A 523 3.75 18.25 -1.21
N GLY A 524 3.00 18.70 -0.22
CA GLY A 524 3.20 18.31 1.17
C GLY A 524 2.97 16.81 1.35
N ARG A 525 3.98 16.09 1.85
CA ARG A 525 3.94 14.65 2.08
C ARG A 525 3.15 14.33 3.33
N GLN A 526 2.19 13.41 3.23
CA GLN A 526 1.23 13.11 4.28
C GLN A 526 1.06 11.60 4.47
N GLY A 527 0.47 11.21 5.59
CA GLY A 527 0.17 9.82 5.91
C GLY A 527 1.42 8.98 6.22
N ALA A 528 1.33 7.68 5.96
CA ALA A 528 2.41 6.75 6.26
C ALA A 528 3.56 6.83 5.25
N LEU A 529 4.76 6.59 5.75
CA LEU A 529 5.95 6.30 4.95
C LEU A 529 5.96 4.85 4.48
N PHE A 530 6.76 4.59 3.45
CA PHE A 530 6.91 3.24 2.91
C PHE A 530 5.56 2.61 2.59
N TYR A 531 4.67 3.37 1.93
CA TYR A 531 3.31 2.92 1.68
C TYR A 531 3.28 1.68 0.77
N ALA A 532 2.95 0.53 1.35
CA ALA A 532 3.08 -0.78 0.73
C ALA A 532 2.07 -0.99 -0.42
N GLY A 533 0.86 -0.42 -0.30
CA GLY A 533 -0.16 -0.50 -1.34
C GLY A 533 0.31 0.12 -2.66
N ALA A 534 0.95 1.29 -2.61
CA ALA A 534 1.53 1.91 -3.80
C ALA A 534 2.72 1.12 -4.36
N ALA A 535 3.58 0.58 -3.48
CA ALA A 535 4.68 -0.28 -3.93
C ALA A 535 4.17 -1.53 -4.67
N GLY A 536 3.09 -2.13 -4.19
CA GLY A 536 2.47 -3.28 -4.84
C GLY A 536 1.95 -2.97 -6.22
N VAL A 537 1.17 -1.90 -6.38
CA VAL A 537 0.54 -1.55 -7.65
C VAL A 537 1.55 -1.01 -8.68
N LEU A 538 2.57 -0.26 -8.25
CA LEU A 538 3.65 0.17 -9.13
C LEU A 538 4.49 -1.03 -9.60
N GLY A 539 4.75 -1.98 -8.71
CA GLY A 539 5.35 -3.26 -9.07
C GLY A 539 4.51 -4.03 -10.10
N GLU A 540 3.18 -4.08 -9.94
CA GLU A 540 2.27 -4.66 -10.94
C GLU A 540 2.35 -3.89 -12.28
N ALA A 541 2.31 -2.56 -12.25
CA ALA A 541 2.41 -1.73 -13.45
C ALA A 541 3.72 -1.95 -14.22
N ILE A 542 4.82 -2.15 -13.51
CA ILE A 542 6.12 -2.47 -14.12
C ILE A 542 6.09 -3.88 -14.70
N LEU A 543 5.68 -4.89 -13.93
CA LEU A 543 5.75 -6.28 -14.36
C LEU A 543 4.74 -6.63 -15.45
N ARG A 544 3.46 -6.33 -15.22
CA ARG A 544 2.40 -6.59 -16.21
C ARG A 544 2.43 -5.59 -17.35
N GLY A 545 2.72 -4.33 -17.04
CA GLY A 545 2.63 -3.24 -18.00
C GLY A 545 3.88 -3.11 -18.83
N HIS A 546 4.95 -2.60 -18.24
CA HIS A 546 6.18 -2.30 -18.97
C HIS A 546 6.86 -3.55 -19.53
N LEU A 547 6.86 -4.67 -18.79
CA LEU A 547 7.44 -5.95 -19.24
C LEU A 547 6.43 -6.87 -19.92
N GLY A 548 5.14 -6.55 -19.84
CA GLY A 548 4.08 -7.32 -20.48
C GLY A 548 3.92 -8.74 -19.93
N LEU A 549 4.11 -8.94 -18.62
CA LEU A 549 3.86 -10.23 -17.98
C LEU A 549 2.35 -10.48 -17.88
N GLU A 550 1.85 -11.44 -18.66
CA GLU A 550 0.52 -12.01 -18.51
C GLU A 550 0.62 -13.44 -17.99
N GLU A 551 -0.33 -13.84 -17.16
CA GLU A 551 -0.33 -15.14 -16.51
C GLU A 551 -1.76 -15.66 -16.31
N ASP A 552 -1.95 -16.91 -16.62
CA ASP A 552 -3.10 -17.73 -16.23
C ASP A 552 -2.62 -19.06 -15.60
N PHE A 553 -3.52 -20.00 -15.33
CA PHE A 553 -3.17 -21.29 -14.73
C PHE A 553 -2.26 -22.17 -15.59
N ASP A 554 -2.27 -21.97 -16.91
CA ASP A 554 -1.59 -22.83 -17.87
C ASP A 554 -0.44 -22.13 -18.59
N ARG A 555 -0.36 -20.80 -18.50
CA ARG A 555 0.53 -20.01 -19.35
C ARG A 555 1.08 -18.77 -18.67
N TYR A 556 2.33 -18.44 -19.00
CA TYR A 556 2.94 -17.12 -18.81
C TYR A 556 3.30 -16.55 -20.18
N THR A 557 2.96 -15.28 -20.40
CA THR A 557 3.38 -14.54 -21.58
C THR A 557 4.08 -13.27 -21.15
N PHE A 558 5.23 -12.99 -21.76
CA PHE A 558 5.92 -11.73 -21.61
C PHE A 558 5.91 -11.04 -22.98
N ALA A 559 5.28 -9.89 -23.09
CA ALA A 559 5.20 -9.13 -24.33
C ALA A 559 5.36 -7.65 -24.03
N ALA A 560 6.60 -7.15 -24.01
CA ALA A 560 6.81 -5.71 -23.96
C ALA A 560 6.31 -5.08 -25.27
N GLY A 561 5.59 -3.97 -25.18
CA GLY A 561 4.79 -3.32 -26.24
C GLY A 561 5.53 -2.82 -27.48
N SER A 562 6.66 -3.41 -27.81
CA SER A 562 7.32 -3.34 -29.09
C SER A 562 7.78 -4.74 -29.48
N ASP A 563 7.85 -5.04 -30.77
CA ASP A 563 8.33 -6.29 -31.38
C ASP A 563 9.72 -6.79 -30.89
N ARG A 564 10.30 -6.13 -29.90
CA ARG A 564 11.64 -6.41 -29.38
C ARG A 564 11.70 -7.51 -28.34
N PHE A 565 10.56 -7.85 -27.73
CA PHE A 565 10.55 -8.79 -26.62
C PHE A 565 9.22 -9.56 -26.56
N LYS A 566 9.25 -10.83 -26.90
CA LYS A 566 8.13 -11.74 -26.70
C LYS A 566 8.64 -13.07 -26.17
N ILE A 567 8.19 -13.47 -25.00
CA ILE A 567 8.48 -14.75 -24.37
C ILE A 567 7.18 -15.38 -23.96
N ASP A 568 6.84 -16.49 -24.56
CA ASP A 568 5.70 -17.31 -24.20
C ASP A 568 6.17 -18.51 -23.38
N VAL A 569 5.57 -18.73 -22.23
CA VAL A 569 5.85 -19.87 -21.35
C VAL A 569 4.57 -20.67 -21.17
N SER A 570 4.50 -21.86 -21.75
CA SER A 570 3.38 -22.76 -21.53
C SER A 570 3.73 -23.82 -20.49
N LYS A 571 2.75 -24.12 -19.63
CA LYS A 571 2.82 -25.17 -18.61
C LYS A 571 2.15 -26.44 -19.16
N ALA A 572 2.87 -27.55 -19.25
CA ALA A 572 2.29 -28.86 -19.58
C ALA A 572 2.76 -29.87 -18.52
N GLY A 573 1.95 -30.09 -17.51
CA GLY A 573 2.32 -30.93 -16.37
C GLY A 573 3.54 -30.36 -15.62
N ASP A 574 4.64 -31.12 -15.63
CA ASP A 574 5.90 -30.74 -14.98
C ASP A 574 6.89 -30.02 -15.91
N ARG A 575 6.50 -29.74 -17.13
CA ARG A 575 7.34 -29.10 -18.14
C ARG A 575 6.84 -27.69 -18.45
N PHE A 576 7.80 -26.77 -18.59
CA PHE A 576 7.57 -25.45 -19.13
C PHE A 576 8.24 -25.38 -20.51
N THR A 577 7.50 -24.95 -21.50
CA THR A 577 8.06 -24.61 -22.80
C THR A 577 8.12 -23.10 -22.91
N VAL A 578 9.31 -22.58 -23.20
CA VAL A 578 9.53 -21.15 -23.38
C VAL A 578 9.88 -20.89 -24.83
N GLU A 579 9.08 -20.07 -25.48
CA GLU A 579 9.36 -19.53 -26.80
C GLU A 579 9.84 -18.08 -26.63
N ASN A 580 11.15 -17.87 -26.87
CA ASN A 580 11.77 -16.55 -26.80
C ASN A 580 12.08 -16.04 -28.20
N SER A 581 11.30 -15.11 -28.70
CA SER A 581 11.54 -14.45 -29.99
C SER A 581 12.46 -13.22 -29.88
N SER A 582 12.91 -12.89 -28.66
CA SER A 582 13.85 -11.80 -28.41
C SER A 582 15.30 -12.24 -28.56
N GLN A 583 16.22 -11.29 -28.66
CA GLN A 583 17.67 -11.56 -28.62
C GLN A 583 18.22 -11.65 -27.18
N LEU A 584 17.37 -11.55 -26.17
CA LEU A 584 17.75 -11.56 -24.77
C LEU A 584 17.85 -12.99 -24.24
N SER A 585 18.84 -13.27 -23.44
CA SER A 585 18.91 -14.50 -22.64
C SER A 585 18.00 -14.36 -21.43
N VAL A 586 17.12 -15.33 -21.22
CA VAL A 586 16.15 -15.31 -20.12
C VAL A 586 16.41 -16.50 -19.22
N ASP A 587 16.69 -16.24 -17.96
CA ASP A 587 16.75 -17.24 -16.91
C ASP A 587 15.42 -17.28 -16.17
N ILE A 588 14.64 -18.35 -16.35
CA ILE A 588 13.36 -18.61 -15.70
C ILE A 588 13.43 -19.77 -14.70
N SER A 589 14.62 -20.21 -14.33
CA SER A 589 14.82 -21.32 -13.38
C SER A 589 14.15 -21.08 -12.02
N SER A 590 13.94 -19.83 -11.66
CA SER A 590 13.25 -19.40 -10.43
C SER A 590 11.73 -19.55 -10.47
N LEU A 591 11.11 -19.64 -11.64
CA LEU A 591 9.65 -19.75 -11.78
C LEU A 591 9.15 -21.18 -11.51
N SER A 592 10.02 -22.17 -11.47
CA SER A 592 9.67 -23.55 -11.17
C SER A 592 10.86 -24.35 -10.63
N LYS A 593 10.58 -25.28 -9.70
CA LYS A 593 11.53 -26.33 -9.29
C LYS A 593 11.61 -27.48 -10.32
N LYS A 594 10.93 -27.37 -11.46
CA LYS A 594 10.71 -28.42 -12.46
C LYS A 594 11.53 -28.14 -13.73
N GLU A 595 11.64 -29.07 -14.64
CA GLU A 595 12.42 -28.91 -15.87
C GLU A 595 11.85 -27.80 -16.76
N ILE A 596 12.71 -26.92 -17.26
CA ILE A 596 12.36 -25.81 -18.14
C ILE A 596 13.09 -25.97 -19.45
N CYS A 597 12.38 -26.05 -20.56
CA CYS A 597 12.97 -26.01 -21.90
C CYS A 597 12.92 -24.56 -22.42
N LEU A 598 14.09 -23.99 -22.64
CA LEU A 598 14.27 -22.64 -23.16
C LEU A 598 14.55 -22.71 -24.67
N ILE A 599 13.72 -22.05 -25.47
CA ILE A 599 14.00 -21.84 -26.89
C ILE A 599 14.52 -20.42 -27.02
N THR A 600 15.82 -20.24 -27.26
CA THR A 600 16.44 -18.90 -27.35
C THR A 600 16.72 -18.49 -28.79
N GLY A 601 16.20 -17.34 -29.18
CA GLY A 601 16.61 -16.49 -30.31
C GLY A 601 16.26 -16.98 -31.71
N PRO A 602 16.49 -16.14 -32.71
CA PRO A 602 16.13 -16.40 -34.12
C PRO A 602 16.88 -17.60 -34.74
N ASN A 603 17.92 -18.10 -34.08
CA ASN A 603 18.71 -19.25 -34.57
C ASN A 603 18.24 -20.60 -33.98
N GLY A 604 17.10 -20.64 -33.31
CA GLY A 604 16.48 -21.91 -32.87
C GLY A 604 17.28 -22.75 -31.87
N LYS A 605 18.23 -22.16 -31.13
CA LYS A 605 18.94 -22.87 -30.08
C LYS A 605 17.98 -23.21 -28.95
N LYS A 606 17.72 -24.51 -28.75
CA LYS A 606 16.96 -25.02 -27.61
C LYS A 606 17.92 -25.35 -26.48
N SER A 607 17.67 -24.83 -25.31
CA SER A 607 18.37 -25.22 -24.09
C SER A 607 17.39 -25.67 -23.03
N CYS A 608 17.68 -26.76 -22.34
CA CYS A 608 16.91 -27.27 -21.22
C CYS A 608 17.67 -26.99 -19.92
N ILE A 609 17.01 -26.39 -18.96
CA ILE A 609 17.55 -26.20 -17.61
C ILE A 609 16.92 -27.27 -16.73
N ASN A 610 17.71 -28.17 -16.21
CA ASN A 610 17.24 -29.23 -15.32
C ASN A 610 17.34 -28.82 -13.84
N LYS A 611 16.74 -29.64 -12.95
CA LYS A 611 16.74 -29.45 -11.48
C LYS A 611 18.11 -29.17 -10.84
N LYS A 612 19.23 -29.41 -11.55
CA LYS A 612 20.60 -29.25 -11.06
C LYS A 612 21.25 -27.95 -11.56
N GLY A 613 20.48 -27.05 -12.22
CA GLY A 613 21.01 -25.79 -12.74
C GLY A 613 21.96 -25.95 -13.94
N LYS A 614 22.02 -27.12 -14.58
CA LYS A 614 22.78 -27.34 -15.79
C LYS A 614 21.98 -27.02 -17.03
N THR A 615 22.49 -26.12 -17.84
CA THR A 615 21.97 -25.84 -19.18
C THR A 615 22.44 -26.91 -20.15
N GLU A 616 21.54 -27.73 -20.67
CA GLU A 616 21.85 -28.68 -21.73
C GLU A 616 21.39 -28.13 -23.07
N LEU A 617 22.31 -27.98 -24.02
CA LEU A 617 21.99 -27.65 -25.40
C LEU A 617 21.36 -28.89 -26.06
N LEU A 618 20.09 -28.83 -26.36
CA LEU A 618 19.43 -29.84 -27.17
C LEU A 618 19.97 -29.72 -28.60
N LYS A 619 20.80 -30.66 -29.02
CA LYS A 619 21.13 -30.83 -30.44
C LYS A 619 19.84 -31.22 -31.17
N LYS A 620 19.60 -30.59 -32.34
CA LYS A 620 18.54 -31.00 -33.26
C LYS A 620 18.62 -32.48 -33.60
#